data_9cf0276cf66935633e1c56469376dbc0
#
_entry.id   9cf0276cf66935633e1c56469376dbc0
#
_cell.length_a   1.000
_cell.length_b   1.000
_cell.length_c   1.000
_cell.angle_alpha   90.00
_cell.angle_beta   90.00
_cell.angle_gamma   90.00
#
_symmetry.space_group_name_H-M   'P 1'
#
loop_
_entity.id
_entity.type
_entity.pdbx_description
1 polymer ?
#
loop_
_entity_poly.entity_id
_entity_poly.type
_entity_poly.pdbx_seq_one_letter_code
_entity_poly.pdbx_strand_id
1 'polypeptide(L)'
;MLRTRLWVGACLIALVAGVLALDRRLAPWFPFLFVLVLGLTLVACHELLALLPSAGKPAAWLCYAGLIALTMANWAPHIMNHFLGPARDRWNLQAWGCVASVLALLVMTAFLVEMATFQAPGESLRRISLTVGIAAYLGLLGSFLAQLRWLPDLDGGSASGKRATVALAAAIFVPKCCDIGAYFTGRFLGRHPMAPVLSPKKTWEGAAGGLAAAMLAAIAIEKLSGVPLLEGGIAIVAIFGLTLGIAGMLGDLAESLIKRDCQRKDASQVVPGFGGVLDVVDSIVFAAPVTYWWLA
;
A
#
# COMPACT_ATOMS: atom_id res chain seq x y z
N MET A 1 -22.60 15.88 0.65
CA MET A 1 -21.60 14.99 0.01
C MET A 1 -20.21 15.63 -0.16
N LEU A 2 -20.03 16.81 -0.79
CA LEU A 2 -18.67 17.40 -0.96
C LEU A 2 -18.03 17.78 0.37
N ARG A 3 -18.76 18.41 1.29
CA ARG A 3 -18.27 18.76 2.64
C ARG A 3 -17.78 17.55 3.41
N THR A 4 -18.51 16.44 3.40
CA THR A 4 -18.12 15.19 4.08
C THR A 4 -16.81 14.65 3.52
N ARG A 5 -16.62 14.63 2.20
CA ARG A 5 -15.37 14.19 1.56
C ARG A 5 -14.19 15.08 1.95
N LEU A 6 -14.37 16.38 1.96
CA LEU A 6 -13.30 17.32 2.36
C LEU A 6 -12.89 17.12 3.82
N TRP A 7 -13.85 16.98 4.74
CA TRP A 7 -13.58 16.76 6.15
C TRP A 7 -12.90 15.41 6.40
N VAL A 8 -13.43 14.33 5.85
CA VAL A 8 -12.83 13.00 6.00
C VAL A 8 -11.44 12.94 5.38
N GLY A 9 -11.24 13.53 4.19
CA GLY A 9 -9.93 13.64 3.57
C GLY A 9 -8.94 14.42 4.44
N ALA A 10 -9.36 15.57 4.99
CA ALA A 10 -8.53 16.35 5.90
C ALA A 10 -8.17 15.57 7.18
N CYS A 11 -9.12 14.83 7.75
CA CYS A 11 -8.88 13.98 8.92
C CYS A 11 -7.88 12.84 8.60
N LEU A 12 -8.00 12.19 7.43
CA LEU A 12 -7.07 11.15 6.99
C LEU A 12 -5.65 11.71 6.78
N ILE A 13 -5.53 12.87 6.14
CA ILE A 13 -4.25 13.56 5.95
C ILE A 13 -3.64 13.91 7.32
N ALA A 14 -4.43 14.49 8.23
CA ALA A 14 -3.97 14.85 9.58
C ALA A 14 -3.56 13.61 10.39
N LEU A 15 -4.30 12.51 10.28
CA LEU A 15 -3.96 11.24 10.92
C LEU A 15 -2.60 10.72 10.43
N VAL A 16 -2.43 10.61 9.11
CA VAL A 16 -1.17 10.12 8.52
C VAL A 16 0.00 11.04 8.89
N ALA A 17 -0.16 12.35 8.72
CA ALA A 17 0.87 13.32 9.08
C ALA A 17 1.21 13.26 10.58
N GLY A 18 0.21 13.11 11.45
CA GLY A 18 0.37 12.94 12.88
C GLY A 18 1.13 11.67 13.23
N VAL A 19 0.77 10.53 12.64
CA VAL A 19 1.48 9.26 12.81
C VAL A 19 2.95 9.40 12.39
N LEU A 20 3.22 9.93 11.21
CA LEU A 20 4.60 10.10 10.71
C LEU A 20 5.43 11.04 11.58
N ALA A 21 4.82 12.10 12.12
CA ALA A 21 5.49 13.06 13.00
C ALA A 21 5.78 12.49 14.39
N LEU A 22 4.82 11.80 15.00
CA LEU A 22 4.93 11.21 16.33
C LEU A 22 5.90 10.03 16.34
N ASP A 23 5.76 9.12 15.37
CA ASP A 23 6.60 7.93 15.28
C ASP A 23 8.08 8.24 15.09
N ARG A 24 8.40 9.38 14.48
CA ARG A 24 9.78 9.81 14.33
C ARG A 24 10.52 9.92 15.67
N ARG A 25 9.80 10.21 16.76
CA ARG A 25 10.35 10.31 18.12
C ARG A 25 10.52 8.95 18.80
N LEU A 26 9.93 7.90 18.25
CA LEU A 26 9.89 6.55 18.83
C LEU A 26 10.69 5.54 17.98
N ALA A 27 11.72 6.00 17.29
CA ALA A 27 12.63 5.13 16.56
C ALA A 27 13.37 4.18 17.55
N PRO A 28 13.62 2.92 17.18
CA PRO A 28 13.30 2.24 15.93
C PRO A 28 11.95 1.52 15.90
N TRP A 29 11.10 1.71 16.89
CA TRP A 29 9.89 0.92 17.13
C TRP A 29 8.73 1.27 16.19
N PHE A 30 8.51 2.53 15.90
CA PHE A 30 7.44 3.07 15.07
C PHE A 30 6.07 2.44 15.36
N PRO A 31 5.59 2.46 16.63
CA PRO A 31 4.39 1.72 17.03
C PRO A 31 3.10 2.26 16.41
N PHE A 32 3.02 3.57 16.17
CA PHE A 32 1.81 4.16 15.57
C PHE A 32 1.68 3.78 14.10
N LEU A 33 2.79 3.74 13.35
CA LEU A 33 2.80 3.26 11.97
C LEU A 33 2.45 1.76 11.92
N PHE A 34 2.99 0.96 12.85
CA PHE A 34 2.65 -0.46 12.96
C PHE A 34 1.15 -0.67 13.13
N VAL A 35 0.54 0.02 14.11
CA VAL A 35 -0.90 -0.09 14.39
C VAL A 35 -1.72 0.40 13.21
N LEU A 36 -1.31 1.50 12.56
CA LEU A 36 -2.00 2.04 11.38
C LEU A 36 -1.96 1.04 10.21
N VAL A 37 -0.77 0.54 9.87
CA VAL A 37 -0.59 -0.43 8.76
C VAL A 37 -1.36 -1.70 9.05
N LEU A 38 -1.24 -2.26 10.27
CA LEU A 38 -1.95 -3.47 10.66
C LEU A 38 -3.47 -3.26 10.59
N GLY A 39 -3.98 -2.15 11.15
CA GLY A 39 -5.39 -1.83 11.14
C GLY A 39 -5.96 -1.68 9.73
N LEU A 40 -5.29 -0.91 8.86
CA LEU A 40 -5.70 -0.74 7.46
C LEU A 40 -5.67 -2.07 6.69
N THR A 41 -4.63 -2.87 6.89
CA THR A 41 -4.49 -4.19 6.23
C THR A 41 -5.59 -5.15 6.66
N LEU A 42 -5.94 -5.21 7.96
CA LEU A 42 -7.00 -6.09 8.45
C LEU A 42 -8.39 -5.65 8.00
N VAL A 43 -8.66 -4.34 7.99
CA VAL A 43 -9.95 -3.81 7.48
C VAL A 43 -10.05 -4.03 5.98
N ALA A 44 -9.01 -3.76 5.20
CA ALA A 44 -8.98 -4.04 3.76
C ALA A 44 -9.17 -5.55 3.46
N CYS A 45 -8.56 -6.42 4.27
CA CYS A 45 -8.79 -7.88 4.19
C CYS A 45 -10.25 -8.24 4.45
N HIS A 46 -10.85 -7.66 5.48
CA HIS A 46 -12.26 -7.87 5.80
C HIS A 46 -13.17 -7.48 4.62
N GLU A 47 -12.95 -6.30 4.05
CA GLU A 47 -13.71 -5.81 2.90
C GLU A 47 -13.52 -6.70 1.68
N LEU A 48 -12.28 -7.10 1.39
CA LEU A 48 -11.96 -7.99 0.27
C LEU A 48 -12.62 -9.37 0.44
N LEU A 49 -12.56 -9.95 1.65
CA LEU A 49 -13.26 -11.19 1.97
C LEU A 49 -14.79 -11.03 1.88
N ALA A 50 -15.35 -9.86 2.23
CA ALA A 50 -16.78 -9.60 2.12
C ALA A 50 -17.25 -9.46 0.66
N LEU A 51 -16.37 -9.02 -0.25
CA LEU A 51 -16.65 -8.96 -1.69
C LEU A 51 -16.76 -10.36 -2.32
N LEU A 52 -15.95 -11.32 -1.85
CA LEU A 52 -15.87 -12.64 -2.45
C LEU A 52 -17.18 -13.44 -2.30
N PRO A 53 -17.61 -14.16 -3.35
CA PRO A 53 -18.76 -15.04 -3.28
C PRO A 53 -18.51 -16.16 -2.26
N SER A 54 -19.60 -16.68 -1.68
CA SER A 54 -19.54 -17.75 -0.67
C SER A 54 -18.88 -19.03 -1.18
N ALA A 55 -19.13 -19.38 -2.45
CA ALA A 55 -18.50 -20.53 -3.10
C ALA A 55 -17.01 -20.27 -3.32
N GLY A 56 -16.15 -21.19 -2.86
CA GLY A 56 -14.70 -21.08 -2.98
C GLY A 56 -14.04 -19.96 -2.18
N LYS A 57 -14.72 -19.45 -1.15
CA LYS A 57 -14.18 -18.45 -0.24
C LYS A 57 -13.03 -19.04 0.60
N PRO A 58 -11.88 -18.34 0.72
CA PRO A 58 -10.76 -18.82 1.52
C PRO A 58 -11.10 -18.81 3.02
N ALA A 59 -10.34 -19.57 3.81
CA ALA A 59 -10.46 -19.57 5.27
C ALA A 59 -10.05 -18.18 5.80
N ALA A 60 -11.02 -17.42 6.31
CA ALA A 60 -10.81 -16.05 6.75
C ALA A 60 -9.73 -15.95 7.83
N TRP A 61 -9.70 -16.89 8.81
CA TRP A 61 -8.70 -16.91 9.87
C TRP A 61 -7.27 -17.01 9.31
N LEU A 62 -7.07 -17.78 8.23
CA LEU A 62 -5.76 -17.95 7.61
C LEU A 62 -5.31 -16.67 6.90
N CYS A 63 -6.23 -15.97 6.23
CA CYS A 63 -5.94 -14.68 5.63
C CYS A 63 -5.55 -13.64 6.69
N TYR A 64 -6.30 -13.53 7.79
CA TYR A 64 -5.98 -12.61 8.88
C TYR A 64 -4.66 -12.97 9.56
N ALA A 65 -4.45 -14.24 9.92
CA ALA A 65 -3.23 -14.70 10.56
C ALA A 65 -2.00 -14.46 9.66
N GLY A 66 -2.12 -14.74 8.36
CA GLY A 66 -1.08 -14.49 7.38
C GLY A 66 -0.71 -13.01 7.26
N LEU A 67 -1.70 -12.12 7.22
CA LEU A 67 -1.47 -10.67 7.14
C LEU A 67 -0.87 -10.10 8.44
N ILE A 68 -1.32 -10.58 9.60
CA ILE A 68 -0.71 -10.22 10.89
C ILE A 68 0.76 -10.67 10.90
N ALA A 69 1.03 -11.93 10.52
CA ALA A 69 2.38 -12.45 10.48
C ALA A 69 3.29 -11.71 9.49
N LEU A 70 2.79 -11.35 8.29
CA LEU A 70 3.52 -10.54 7.31
C LEU A 70 3.80 -9.14 7.86
N THR A 71 2.84 -8.49 8.51
CA THR A 71 3.06 -7.18 9.13
C THR A 71 4.12 -7.29 10.24
N MET A 72 4.03 -8.29 11.12
CA MET A 72 5.03 -8.51 12.17
C MET A 72 6.41 -8.82 11.60
N ALA A 73 6.51 -9.57 10.49
CA ALA A 73 7.76 -9.88 9.81
C ALA A 73 8.50 -8.63 9.32
N ASN A 74 7.81 -7.53 9.05
CA ASN A 74 8.43 -6.26 8.70
C ASN A 74 9.08 -5.56 9.91
N TRP A 75 8.53 -5.69 11.09
CA TRP A 75 9.00 -5.02 12.32
C TRP A 75 9.98 -5.87 13.12
N ALA A 76 9.72 -7.17 13.25
CA ALA A 76 10.46 -8.05 14.12
C ALA A 76 12.00 -8.02 13.91
N PRO A 77 12.55 -8.04 12.67
CA PRO A 77 13.99 -7.98 12.47
C PRO A 77 14.63 -6.70 12.98
N HIS A 78 13.98 -5.56 12.75
CA HIS A 78 14.50 -4.25 13.20
C HIS A 78 14.53 -4.15 14.72
N ILE A 79 13.49 -4.67 15.38
CA ILE A 79 13.37 -4.73 16.83
C ILE A 79 14.39 -5.70 17.41
N MET A 80 14.45 -6.93 16.87
CA MET A 80 15.39 -7.95 17.36
C MET A 80 16.84 -7.52 17.18
N ASN A 81 17.21 -6.94 16.04
CA ASN A 81 18.56 -6.43 15.81
C ASN A 81 18.95 -5.29 16.77
N HIS A 82 17.98 -4.54 17.28
CA HIS A 82 18.22 -3.52 18.30
C HIS A 82 18.60 -4.16 19.65
N PHE A 83 17.96 -5.28 20.03
CA PHE A 83 18.23 -5.96 21.30
C PHE A 83 19.46 -6.90 21.26
N LEU A 84 19.74 -7.51 20.10
CA LEU A 84 20.81 -8.51 19.99
C LEU A 84 22.23 -7.90 20.10
N GLY A 85 22.39 -6.58 19.91
CA GLY A 85 23.68 -5.90 20.03
C GLY A 85 24.79 -6.61 19.23
N PRO A 86 25.96 -6.96 19.88
CA PRO A 86 27.09 -7.60 19.20
C PRO A 86 26.81 -9.02 18.67
N ALA A 87 25.75 -9.69 19.14
CA ALA A 87 25.30 -10.99 18.59
C ALA A 87 24.58 -10.87 17.23
N ARG A 88 24.38 -9.63 16.75
CA ARG A 88 23.73 -9.31 15.47
C ARG A 88 24.32 -10.07 14.28
N ASP A 89 25.65 -10.24 14.25
CA ASP A 89 26.34 -10.89 13.12
C ASP A 89 26.02 -12.38 12.96
N ARG A 90 25.58 -13.05 14.03
CA ARG A 90 25.14 -14.47 13.99
C ARG A 90 23.73 -14.65 13.40
N TRP A 91 22.88 -13.66 13.58
CA TRP A 91 21.45 -13.76 13.24
C TRP A 91 21.03 -12.66 12.25
N ASN A 92 21.87 -12.28 11.30
CA ASN A 92 21.62 -11.20 10.34
C ASN A 92 20.20 -11.32 9.73
N LEU A 93 19.19 -10.99 10.56
CA LEU A 93 17.80 -11.05 10.19
C LEU A 93 17.49 -9.87 9.26
N GLN A 94 17.33 -10.19 8.00
CA GLN A 94 16.89 -9.23 6.99
C GLN A 94 15.37 -9.23 6.93
N ALA A 95 14.76 -8.04 6.92
CA ALA A 95 13.31 -7.92 6.88
C ALA A 95 12.68 -8.63 5.68
N TRP A 96 13.28 -8.50 4.50
CA TRP A 96 12.81 -9.20 3.30
C TRP A 96 12.93 -10.73 3.39
N GLY A 97 13.96 -11.24 4.04
CA GLY A 97 14.08 -12.67 4.34
C GLY A 97 12.95 -13.18 5.24
N CYS A 98 12.59 -12.40 6.27
CA CYS A 98 11.47 -12.72 7.15
C CYS A 98 10.12 -12.66 6.43
N VAL A 99 9.88 -11.63 5.63
CA VAL A 99 8.66 -11.48 4.83
C VAL A 99 8.51 -12.64 3.84
N ALA A 100 9.58 -12.99 3.12
CA ALA A 100 9.59 -14.12 2.18
C ALA A 100 9.34 -15.46 2.88
N SER A 101 9.96 -15.68 4.06
CA SER A 101 9.75 -16.89 4.85
C SER A 101 8.32 -17.03 5.35
N VAL A 102 7.74 -15.94 5.86
CA VAL A 102 6.33 -15.93 6.31
C VAL A 102 5.39 -16.18 5.14
N LEU A 103 5.64 -15.58 3.98
CA LEU A 103 4.82 -15.82 2.78
C LEU A 103 4.92 -17.28 2.33
N ALA A 104 6.12 -17.87 2.32
CA ALA A 104 6.32 -19.28 1.99
C ALA A 104 5.59 -20.21 2.99
N LEU A 105 5.69 -19.92 4.29
CA LEU A 105 4.97 -20.66 5.32
C LEU A 105 3.46 -20.54 5.16
N LEU A 106 2.95 -19.36 4.79
CA LEU A 106 1.53 -19.17 4.53
C LEU A 106 1.05 -20.00 3.34
N VAL A 107 1.83 -20.04 2.26
CA VAL A 107 1.53 -20.89 1.10
C VAL A 107 1.47 -22.36 1.52
N MET A 108 2.49 -22.85 2.24
CA MET A 108 2.51 -24.24 2.74
C MET A 108 1.31 -24.53 3.65
N THR A 109 1.00 -23.60 4.57
CA THR A 109 -0.14 -23.74 5.48
C THR A 109 -1.47 -23.75 4.74
N ALA A 110 -1.62 -22.95 3.68
CA ALA A 110 -2.82 -22.95 2.84
C ALA A 110 -3.04 -24.34 2.18
N PHE A 111 -1.98 -24.96 1.67
CA PHE A 111 -2.06 -26.32 1.14
C PHE A 111 -2.40 -27.33 2.25
N LEU A 112 -1.75 -27.27 3.41
CA LEU A 112 -2.01 -28.18 4.51
C LEU A 112 -3.46 -28.09 5.03
N VAL A 113 -3.99 -26.88 5.15
CA VAL A 113 -5.39 -26.65 5.56
C VAL A 113 -6.35 -27.23 4.53
N GLU A 114 -6.13 -26.99 3.24
CA GLU A 114 -6.97 -27.56 2.18
C GLU A 114 -6.87 -29.09 2.12
N MET A 115 -5.67 -29.68 2.29
CA MET A 115 -5.50 -31.13 2.36
C MET A 115 -6.24 -31.72 3.55
N ALA A 116 -6.19 -31.09 4.73
CA ALA A 116 -6.88 -31.54 5.93
C ALA A 116 -8.41 -31.40 5.86
N THR A 117 -8.91 -30.45 5.08
CA THR A 117 -10.35 -30.15 4.97
C THR A 117 -10.97 -30.61 3.65
N PHE A 118 -10.18 -31.32 2.82
CA PHE A 118 -10.62 -31.77 1.49
C PHE A 118 -11.77 -32.78 1.58
N GLN A 119 -12.90 -32.43 0.97
CA GLN A 119 -14.09 -33.29 0.91
C GLN A 119 -14.50 -33.64 -0.51
N ALA A 120 -14.33 -32.71 -1.45
CA ALA A 120 -14.75 -32.85 -2.84
C ALA A 120 -13.88 -32.00 -3.78
N PRO A 121 -13.71 -32.42 -5.03
CA PRO A 121 -12.95 -31.65 -6.03
C PRO A 121 -13.70 -30.35 -6.43
N GLY A 122 -12.92 -29.34 -6.85
CA GLY A 122 -13.45 -28.14 -7.52
C GLY A 122 -13.05 -26.79 -6.91
N GLU A 123 -12.96 -26.66 -5.58
CA GLU A 123 -12.81 -25.36 -4.93
C GLU A 123 -11.44 -25.13 -4.24
N SER A 124 -10.67 -26.19 -3.98
CA SER A 124 -9.42 -26.11 -3.20
C SER A 124 -8.38 -25.20 -3.84
N LEU A 125 -8.15 -25.34 -5.15
CA LEU A 125 -7.19 -24.49 -5.86
C LEU A 125 -7.61 -23.02 -5.81
N ARG A 126 -8.89 -22.73 -5.95
CA ARG A 126 -9.45 -21.38 -5.85
C ARG A 126 -9.22 -20.79 -4.46
N ARG A 127 -9.49 -21.54 -3.38
CA ARG A 127 -9.28 -21.09 -1.99
C ARG A 127 -7.82 -20.82 -1.69
N ILE A 128 -6.91 -21.72 -2.13
CA ILE A 128 -5.46 -21.50 -2.01
C ILE A 128 -5.05 -20.23 -2.77
N SER A 129 -5.45 -20.11 -4.05
CA SER A 129 -5.09 -18.96 -4.88
C SER A 129 -5.59 -17.64 -4.30
N LEU A 130 -6.80 -17.60 -3.74
CA LEU A 130 -7.35 -16.42 -3.09
C LEU A 130 -6.61 -16.09 -1.78
N THR A 131 -6.26 -17.09 -0.97
CA THR A 131 -5.45 -16.89 0.25
C THR A 131 -4.10 -16.26 -0.08
N VAL A 132 -3.39 -16.84 -1.05
CA VAL A 132 -2.08 -16.34 -1.50
C VAL A 132 -2.21 -14.98 -2.18
N GLY A 133 -3.23 -14.78 -3.00
CA GLY A 133 -3.53 -13.51 -3.67
C GLY A 133 -3.80 -12.36 -2.69
N ILE A 134 -4.59 -12.61 -1.64
CA ILE A 134 -4.85 -11.63 -0.56
C ILE A 134 -3.55 -11.30 0.17
N ALA A 135 -2.76 -12.31 0.54
CA ALA A 135 -1.48 -12.12 1.21
C ALA A 135 -0.47 -11.36 0.33
N ALA A 136 -0.41 -11.67 -0.96
CA ALA A 136 0.45 -10.95 -1.89
C ALA A 136 -0.01 -9.50 -2.09
N TYR A 137 -1.30 -9.29 -2.33
CA TYR A 137 -1.85 -7.96 -2.62
C TYR A 137 -1.77 -7.02 -1.41
N LEU A 138 -2.28 -7.44 -0.25
CA LEU A 138 -2.30 -6.57 0.93
C LEU A 138 -1.04 -6.68 1.78
N GLY A 139 -0.48 -7.88 1.94
CA GLY A 139 0.65 -8.14 2.81
C GLY A 139 1.99 -7.85 2.15
N LEU A 140 2.31 -8.52 1.03
CA LEU A 140 3.60 -8.36 0.37
C LEU A 140 3.77 -6.95 -0.21
N LEU A 141 2.78 -6.44 -0.98
CA LEU A 141 2.88 -5.08 -1.52
C LEU A 141 2.87 -4.05 -0.39
N GLY A 142 2.07 -4.25 0.67
CA GLY A 142 2.07 -3.41 1.87
C GLY A 142 3.41 -3.43 2.63
N SER A 143 4.18 -4.51 2.53
CA SER A 143 5.51 -4.62 3.14
C SER A 143 6.50 -3.60 2.55
N PHE A 144 6.39 -3.29 1.26
CA PHE A 144 7.22 -2.24 0.66
C PHE A 144 6.97 -0.88 1.30
N LEU A 145 5.70 -0.54 1.60
CA LEU A 145 5.37 0.69 2.32
C LEU A 145 5.98 0.69 3.72
N ALA A 146 5.86 -0.41 4.45
CA ALA A 146 6.42 -0.54 5.79
C ALA A 146 7.94 -0.37 5.77
N GLN A 147 8.65 -1.01 4.83
CA GLN A 147 10.11 -0.96 4.74
C GLN A 147 10.67 0.43 4.37
N LEU A 148 9.87 1.31 3.75
CA LEU A 148 10.27 2.71 3.55
C LEU A 148 10.60 3.42 4.88
N ARG A 149 10.08 2.94 6.01
CA ARG A 149 10.35 3.56 7.31
C ARG A 149 11.79 3.44 7.79
N TRP A 150 12.50 2.42 7.32
CA TRP A 150 13.91 2.16 7.68
C TRP A 150 14.89 2.53 6.56
N LEU A 151 14.47 3.35 5.59
CA LEU A 151 15.38 3.87 4.58
C LEU A 151 16.47 4.73 5.23
N PRO A 152 17.75 4.51 4.87
CA PRO A 152 18.86 5.36 5.34
C PRO A 152 18.77 6.77 4.74
N ASP A 153 19.30 7.75 5.46
CA ASP A 153 19.53 9.08 4.91
C ASP A 153 20.70 9.03 3.90
N LEU A 154 20.68 9.89 2.86
CA LEU A 154 21.69 9.87 1.77
C LEU A 154 23.12 10.20 2.28
N ASP A 155 23.23 10.98 3.32
CA ASP A 155 24.52 11.45 3.86
C ASP A 155 25.23 10.42 4.75
N GLY A 156 24.70 9.20 4.90
CA GLY A 156 25.26 8.18 5.79
C GLY A 156 25.28 8.59 7.28
N GLY A 157 24.72 9.74 7.60
CA GLY A 157 24.60 10.26 8.95
C GLY A 157 23.59 9.48 9.77
N SER A 158 23.68 9.64 11.08
CA SER A 158 22.76 9.05 12.05
C SER A 158 21.32 9.24 11.60
N ALA A 159 20.62 8.14 11.41
CA ALA A 159 19.28 8.07 10.84
C ALA A 159 18.33 9.09 11.50
N SER A 160 18.25 10.30 10.95
CA SER A 160 17.27 11.29 11.42
C SER A 160 15.85 10.86 11.06
N GLY A 161 15.72 9.84 10.20
CA GLY A 161 14.47 9.32 9.69
C GLY A 161 13.66 10.34 8.86
N LYS A 162 14.31 11.43 8.46
CA LYS A 162 13.67 12.47 7.65
C LYS A 162 13.38 11.96 6.26
N ARG A 163 14.38 11.33 5.59
CA ARG A 163 14.23 10.76 4.26
C ARG A 163 13.14 9.69 4.24
N ALA A 164 13.15 8.78 5.22
CA ALA A 164 12.13 7.76 5.40
C ALA A 164 10.71 8.36 5.56
N THR A 165 10.59 9.45 6.33
CA THR A 165 9.30 10.14 6.51
C THR A 165 8.82 10.78 5.20
N VAL A 166 9.71 11.42 4.45
CA VAL A 166 9.39 12.05 3.15
C VAL A 166 9.10 10.99 2.09
N ALA A 167 9.80 9.85 2.11
CA ALA A 167 9.54 8.70 1.26
C ALA A 167 8.13 8.12 1.48
N LEU A 168 7.74 7.93 2.74
CA LEU A 168 6.38 7.50 3.09
C LEU A 168 5.33 8.52 2.67
N ALA A 169 5.60 9.81 2.86
CA ALA A 169 4.72 10.86 2.40
C ALA A 169 4.57 10.84 0.86
N ALA A 170 5.67 10.65 0.12
CA ALA A 170 5.62 10.52 -1.33
C ALA A 170 4.82 9.29 -1.78
N ALA A 171 5.05 8.11 -1.16
CA ALA A 171 4.32 6.87 -1.48
C ALA A 171 2.80 7.00 -1.27
N ILE A 172 2.37 7.82 -0.30
CA ILE A 172 0.96 8.00 0.05
C ILE A 172 0.34 9.14 -0.74
N PHE A 173 0.98 10.32 -0.77
CA PHE A 173 0.34 11.53 -1.29
C PHE A 173 0.50 11.70 -2.80
N VAL A 174 1.59 11.23 -3.42
CA VAL A 174 1.77 11.38 -4.87
C VAL A 174 0.68 10.65 -5.67
N PRO A 175 0.38 9.35 -5.41
CA PRO A 175 -0.72 8.68 -6.10
C PRO A 175 -2.09 9.32 -5.79
N LYS A 176 -2.33 9.82 -4.59
CA LYS A 176 -3.59 10.52 -4.27
C LYS A 176 -3.71 11.87 -4.97
N CYS A 177 -2.62 12.60 -5.15
CA CYS A 177 -2.61 13.81 -5.99
C CYS A 177 -2.86 13.47 -7.46
N CYS A 178 -2.34 12.31 -7.93
CA CYS A 178 -2.67 11.78 -9.26
C CYS A 178 -4.18 11.57 -9.42
N ASP A 179 -4.81 10.89 -8.47
CA ASP A 179 -6.27 10.63 -8.49
C ASP A 179 -7.08 11.93 -8.52
N ILE A 180 -6.68 12.91 -7.72
CA ILE A 180 -7.33 14.25 -7.70
C ILE A 180 -7.14 14.97 -9.04
N GLY A 181 -5.92 15.00 -9.56
CA GLY A 181 -5.62 15.62 -10.86
C GLY A 181 -6.38 14.95 -12.00
N ALA A 182 -6.41 13.62 -12.01
CA ALA A 182 -7.14 12.81 -12.99
C ALA A 182 -8.65 13.06 -12.93
N TYR A 183 -9.21 13.19 -11.73
CA TYR A 183 -10.63 13.50 -11.55
C TYR A 183 -11.00 14.88 -12.13
N PHE A 184 -10.26 15.94 -11.80
CA PHE A 184 -10.57 17.27 -12.29
C PHE A 184 -10.36 17.38 -13.80
N THR A 185 -9.21 16.94 -14.31
CA THR A 185 -8.91 16.98 -15.75
C THR A 185 -9.89 16.15 -16.55
N GLY A 186 -10.17 14.92 -16.09
CA GLY A 186 -11.14 14.04 -16.76
C GLY A 186 -12.56 14.59 -16.75
N ARG A 187 -12.95 15.29 -15.67
CA ARG A 187 -14.26 15.92 -15.59
C ARG A 187 -14.44 17.11 -16.53
N PHE A 188 -13.40 17.93 -16.71
CA PHE A 188 -13.50 19.15 -17.51
C PHE A 188 -13.09 18.96 -18.97
N LEU A 189 -12.13 18.08 -19.25
CA LEU A 189 -11.52 17.89 -20.56
C LEU A 189 -11.70 16.47 -21.12
N GLY A 190 -12.18 15.50 -20.31
CA GLY A 190 -12.25 14.10 -20.70
C GLY A 190 -13.21 13.85 -21.86
N ARG A 191 -12.70 13.14 -22.88
CA ARG A 191 -13.46 12.76 -24.08
C ARG A 191 -13.30 11.29 -24.42
N HIS A 192 -12.13 10.71 -24.16
CA HIS A 192 -11.78 9.35 -24.55
C HIS A 192 -11.70 8.42 -23.31
N PRO A 193 -12.67 7.51 -23.13
CA PRO A 193 -12.63 6.54 -22.04
C PRO A 193 -11.35 5.68 -22.09
N MET A 194 -10.62 5.56 -20.96
CA MET A 194 -9.40 4.76 -20.86
C MET A 194 -9.69 3.28 -20.58
N ALA A 195 -10.65 3.01 -19.71
CA ALA A 195 -11.02 1.66 -19.28
C ALA A 195 -12.54 1.47 -19.27
N PRO A 196 -13.21 1.37 -20.44
CA PRO A 196 -14.68 1.40 -20.55
C PRO A 196 -15.40 0.33 -19.74
N VAL A 197 -14.80 -0.86 -19.61
CA VAL A 197 -15.40 -2.01 -18.92
C VAL A 197 -15.17 -1.93 -17.40
N LEU A 198 -13.94 -1.60 -16.96
CA LEU A 198 -13.57 -1.59 -15.56
C LEU A 198 -14.02 -0.31 -14.84
N SER A 199 -13.73 0.82 -15.44
CA SER A 199 -14.02 2.15 -14.90
C SER A 199 -14.40 3.13 -16.02
N PRO A 200 -15.66 3.17 -16.44
CA PRO A 200 -16.10 3.92 -17.62
C PRO A 200 -15.94 5.45 -17.48
N LYS A 201 -15.71 5.95 -16.27
CA LYS A 201 -15.50 7.37 -16.01
C LYS A 201 -14.04 7.82 -16.12
N LYS A 202 -13.09 6.88 -16.20
CA LYS A 202 -11.67 7.20 -16.40
C LYS A 202 -11.39 7.52 -17.87
N THR A 203 -10.69 8.63 -18.12
CA THR A 203 -10.36 9.12 -19.48
C THR A 203 -8.87 9.27 -19.65
N TRP A 204 -8.37 9.22 -20.89
CA TRP A 204 -6.97 9.43 -21.22
C TRP A 204 -6.49 10.84 -20.89
N GLU A 205 -7.35 11.85 -21.10
CA GLU A 205 -7.07 13.23 -20.73
C GLU A 205 -6.97 13.38 -19.21
N GLY A 206 -7.85 12.67 -18.48
CA GLY A 206 -7.75 12.56 -17.03
C GLY A 206 -6.44 11.93 -16.59
N ALA A 207 -6.02 10.84 -17.23
CA ALA A 207 -4.75 10.20 -16.93
C ALA A 207 -3.56 11.15 -17.12
N ALA A 208 -3.52 11.88 -18.24
CA ALA A 208 -2.46 12.86 -18.51
C ALA A 208 -2.42 13.97 -17.42
N GLY A 209 -3.57 14.51 -17.03
CA GLY A 209 -3.64 15.51 -15.96
C GLY A 209 -3.29 14.97 -14.59
N GLY A 210 -3.65 13.71 -14.31
CA GLY A 210 -3.25 13.01 -13.09
C GLY A 210 -1.74 12.82 -13.01
N LEU A 211 -1.11 12.36 -14.09
CA LEU A 211 0.35 12.19 -14.15
C LEU A 211 1.10 13.52 -13.98
N ALA A 212 0.61 14.60 -14.60
CA ALA A 212 1.17 15.92 -14.36
C ALA A 212 1.04 16.34 -12.89
N ALA A 213 -0.10 16.09 -12.25
CA ALA A 213 -0.31 16.37 -10.83
C ALA A 213 0.62 15.53 -9.94
N ALA A 214 0.86 14.25 -10.28
CA ALA A 214 1.79 13.39 -9.57
C ALA A 214 3.25 13.89 -9.64
N MET A 215 3.70 14.33 -10.82
CA MET A 215 5.01 14.94 -11.01
C MET A 215 5.17 16.20 -10.14
N LEU A 216 4.18 17.08 -10.17
CA LEU A 216 4.19 18.30 -9.37
C LEU A 216 4.15 18.02 -7.88
N ALA A 217 3.36 17.01 -7.45
CA ALA A 217 3.28 16.60 -6.05
C ALA A 217 4.63 16.05 -5.53
N ALA A 218 5.32 15.21 -6.31
CA ALA A 218 6.63 14.70 -5.93
C ALA A 218 7.66 15.83 -5.77
N ILE A 219 7.70 16.76 -6.73
CA ILE A 219 8.57 17.96 -6.67
C ILE A 219 8.22 18.82 -5.44
N ALA A 220 6.91 19.05 -5.19
CA ALA A 220 6.47 19.85 -4.06
C ALA A 220 6.84 19.22 -2.72
N ILE A 221 6.66 17.90 -2.56
CA ILE A 221 7.02 17.17 -1.34
C ILE A 221 8.53 17.32 -1.06
N GLU A 222 9.39 17.11 -2.06
CA GLU A 222 10.84 17.26 -1.87
C GLU A 222 11.23 18.71 -1.54
N LYS A 223 10.72 19.69 -2.28
CA LYS A 223 11.04 21.10 -2.04
C LYS A 223 10.55 21.62 -0.70
N LEU A 224 9.32 21.28 -0.32
CA LEU A 224 8.73 21.73 0.95
C LEU A 224 9.36 21.05 2.16
N SER A 225 9.78 19.79 2.02
CA SER A 225 10.47 19.07 3.10
C SER A 225 11.92 19.53 3.29
N GLY A 226 12.55 20.09 2.27
CA GLY A 226 13.98 20.41 2.24
C GLY A 226 14.88 19.18 2.33
N VAL A 227 14.34 17.96 2.13
CA VAL A 227 15.06 16.70 2.22
C VAL A 227 15.12 16.08 0.81
N PRO A 228 16.31 15.91 0.22
CA PRO A 228 16.44 15.27 -1.06
C PRO A 228 16.03 13.79 -0.96
N LEU A 229 15.10 13.36 -1.82
CA LEU A 229 14.71 11.97 -1.95
C LEU A 229 15.67 11.21 -2.86
N LEU A 230 16.08 11.87 -3.94
CA LEU A 230 16.88 11.30 -5.02
C LEU A 230 18.03 12.26 -5.41
N GLU A 231 19.14 11.69 -5.83
CA GLU A 231 20.21 12.44 -6.50
C GLU A 231 19.85 12.67 -7.96
N GLY A 232 20.24 13.82 -8.53
CA GLY A 232 20.07 14.12 -9.95
C GLY A 232 19.06 15.21 -10.31
N GLY A 233 18.51 15.89 -9.31
CA GLY A 233 17.75 17.11 -9.50
C GLY A 233 16.28 16.91 -9.90
N ILE A 234 15.62 18.03 -10.22
CA ILE A 234 14.16 18.11 -10.38
C ILE A 234 13.59 17.19 -11.46
N ALA A 235 14.36 16.91 -12.50
CA ALA A 235 13.92 16.03 -13.61
C ALA A 235 13.74 14.58 -13.13
N ILE A 236 14.67 14.08 -12.31
CA ILE A 236 14.57 12.71 -11.75
C ILE A 236 13.42 12.62 -10.77
N VAL A 237 13.21 13.64 -9.94
CA VAL A 237 12.05 13.70 -9.02
C VAL A 237 10.72 13.75 -9.79
N ALA A 238 10.69 14.44 -10.93
CA ALA A 238 9.52 14.46 -11.81
C ALA A 238 9.24 13.06 -12.41
N ILE A 239 10.26 12.36 -12.89
CA ILE A 239 10.13 10.99 -13.41
C ILE A 239 9.70 10.02 -12.29
N PHE A 240 10.26 10.16 -11.09
CA PHE A 240 9.81 9.42 -9.92
C PHE A 240 8.31 9.65 -9.65
N GLY A 241 7.86 10.91 -9.62
CA GLY A 241 6.44 11.24 -9.47
C GLY A 241 5.57 10.65 -10.57
N LEU A 242 6.04 10.67 -11.83
CA LEU A 242 5.36 10.06 -12.97
C LEU A 242 5.17 8.55 -12.76
N THR A 243 6.23 7.83 -12.36
CA THR A 243 6.15 6.38 -12.14
C THR A 243 5.23 6.00 -10.99
N LEU A 244 5.22 6.80 -9.90
CA LEU A 244 4.28 6.62 -8.79
C LEU A 244 2.84 6.88 -9.24
N GLY A 245 2.61 7.89 -10.06
CA GLY A 245 1.31 8.19 -10.62
C GLY A 245 0.77 7.04 -11.48
N ILE A 246 1.63 6.48 -12.35
CA ILE A 246 1.28 5.30 -13.17
C ILE A 246 0.93 4.12 -12.27
N ALA A 247 1.78 3.81 -11.29
CA ALA A 247 1.56 2.71 -10.36
C ALA A 247 0.24 2.89 -9.57
N GLY A 248 -0.03 4.10 -9.08
CA GLY A 248 -1.28 4.42 -8.39
C GLY A 248 -2.52 4.22 -9.27
N MET A 249 -2.49 4.69 -10.51
CA MET A 249 -3.58 4.45 -11.47
C MET A 249 -3.82 2.97 -11.76
N LEU A 250 -2.74 2.18 -11.86
CA LEU A 250 -2.84 0.73 -12.04
C LEU A 250 -3.43 0.06 -10.81
N GLY A 251 -3.10 0.52 -9.59
CA GLY A 251 -3.67 0.03 -8.34
C GLY A 251 -5.19 0.23 -8.26
N ASP A 252 -5.68 1.44 -8.56
CA ASP A 252 -7.11 1.73 -8.62
C ASP A 252 -7.83 0.91 -9.73
N LEU A 253 -7.18 0.68 -10.87
CA LEU A 253 -7.74 -0.22 -11.90
C LEU A 253 -7.76 -1.68 -11.45
N ALA A 254 -6.73 -2.15 -10.74
CA ALA A 254 -6.68 -3.50 -10.20
C ALA A 254 -7.78 -3.74 -9.17
N GLU A 255 -8.00 -2.78 -8.27
CA GLU A 255 -9.11 -2.84 -7.32
C GLU A 255 -10.47 -2.78 -8.03
N SER A 256 -10.60 -1.92 -9.05
CA SER A 256 -11.79 -1.87 -9.90
C SER A 256 -12.07 -3.22 -10.58
N LEU A 257 -11.03 -3.93 -11.05
CA LEU A 257 -11.15 -5.29 -11.61
C LEU A 257 -11.73 -6.25 -10.58
N ILE A 258 -11.19 -6.29 -9.36
CA ILE A 258 -11.68 -7.16 -8.29
C ILE A 258 -13.16 -6.88 -8.00
N LYS A 259 -13.55 -5.61 -7.88
CA LYS A 259 -14.95 -5.21 -7.62
C LYS A 259 -15.88 -5.67 -8.75
N ARG A 260 -15.48 -5.50 -10.02
CA ARG A 260 -16.31 -5.93 -11.17
C ARG A 260 -16.43 -7.43 -11.27
N ASP A 261 -15.34 -8.16 -11.04
CA ASP A 261 -15.38 -9.64 -11.02
C ASP A 261 -16.32 -10.16 -9.92
N CYS A 262 -16.34 -9.49 -8.75
CA CYS A 262 -17.28 -9.77 -7.67
C CYS A 262 -18.69 -9.15 -7.88
N GLN A 263 -19.00 -8.56 -9.03
CA GLN A 263 -20.28 -7.91 -9.37
C GLN A 263 -20.67 -6.79 -8.38
N ARG A 264 -19.67 -6.12 -7.82
CA ARG A 264 -19.82 -4.99 -6.90
C ARG A 264 -19.27 -3.70 -7.51
N LYS A 265 -19.67 -2.57 -6.92
CA LYS A 265 -19.18 -1.24 -7.32
C LYS A 265 -18.22 -0.66 -6.31
N ASP A 266 -18.55 -0.74 -5.05
CA ASP A 266 -17.76 -0.21 -3.93
C ASP A 266 -17.38 -1.38 -3.02
N ALA A 267 -16.19 -1.33 -2.40
CA ALA A 267 -15.71 -2.39 -1.51
C ALA A 267 -16.56 -2.46 -0.23
N SER A 268 -16.86 -1.30 0.34
CA SER A 268 -17.74 -1.13 1.49
C SER A 268 -18.24 0.32 1.60
N GLN A 269 -18.85 0.68 2.74
CA GLN A 269 -19.25 2.05 3.08
C GLN A 269 -18.64 2.51 4.42
N VAL A 270 -17.53 1.89 4.84
CA VAL A 270 -16.88 2.16 6.13
C VAL A 270 -16.32 3.58 6.19
N VAL A 271 -15.78 4.10 5.07
CA VAL A 271 -15.23 5.45 5.01
C VAL A 271 -16.25 6.39 4.37
N PRO A 272 -16.91 7.28 5.13
CA PRO A 272 -17.97 8.14 4.61
C PRO A 272 -17.50 9.00 3.44
N GLY A 273 -18.12 8.81 2.28
CA GLY A 273 -17.83 9.57 1.07
C GLY A 273 -16.69 9.03 0.20
N PHE A 274 -15.87 8.09 0.70
CA PHE A 274 -14.78 7.45 -0.05
C PHE A 274 -15.07 5.99 -0.42
N GLY A 275 -15.94 5.31 0.31
CA GLY A 275 -16.23 3.89 0.12
C GLY A 275 -15.61 3.04 1.21
N GLY A 276 -14.82 2.04 0.87
CA GLY A 276 -14.08 1.20 1.80
C GLY A 276 -12.68 1.72 2.10
N VAL A 277 -12.03 1.11 3.08
CA VAL A 277 -10.59 1.27 3.32
C VAL A 277 -9.79 0.76 2.14
N LEU A 278 -10.24 -0.32 1.50
CA LEU A 278 -9.64 -0.87 0.29
C LEU A 278 -9.61 0.18 -0.83
N ASP A 279 -10.72 0.91 -1.04
CA ASP A 279 -10.82 2.01 -2.02
C ASP A 279 -9.87 3.20 -1.70
N VAL A 280 -9.43 3.33 -0.45
CA VAL A 280 -8.47 4.37 -0.04
C VAL A 280 -7.03 3.93 -0.23
N VAL A 281 -6.71 2.65 -0.01
CA VAL A 281 -5.32 2.17 -0.04
C VAL A 281 -4.89 1.58 -1.38
N ASP A 282 -5.78 1.36 -2.31
CA ASP A 282 -5.60 0.72 -3.62
C ASP A 282 -4.41 1.25 -4.42
N SER A 283 -4.38 2.57 -4.63
CA SER A 283 -3.31 3.27 -5.36
C SER A 283 -1.99 3.30 -4.56
N ILE A 284 -2.08 3.36 -3.23
CA ILE A 284 -0.91 3.38 -2.34
C ILE A 284 -0.19 2.04 -2.37
N VAL A 285 -0.93 0.93 -2.32
CA VAL A 285 -0.38 -0.42 -2.29
C VAL A 285 0.44 -0.73 -3.55
N PHE A 286 0.01 -0.25 -4.72
CA PHE A 286 0.78 -0.40 -5.97
C PHE A 286 1.93 0.60 -6.09
N ALA A 287 1.79 1.80 -5.55
CA ALA A 287 2.86 2.79 -5.55
C ALA A 287 4.00 2.44 -4.58
N ALA A 288 3.72 1.70 -3.51
CA ALA A 288 4.70 1.37 -2.47
C ALA A 288 5.94 0.61 -3.01
N PRO A 289 5.83 -0.50 -3.79
CA PRO A 289 6.99 -1.15 -4.36
C PRO A 289 7.79 -0.24 -5.30
N VAL A 290 7.11 0.56 -6.12
CA VAL A 290 7.77 1.49 -7.04
C VAL A 290 8.55 2.54 -6.26
N THR A 291 7.96 3.10 -5.19
CA THR A 291 8.65 4.03 -4.29
C THR A 291 9.89 3.40 -3.67
N TYR A 292 9.74 2.15 -3.19
CA TYR A 292 10.86 1.43 -2.57
C TYR A 292 12.00 1.19 -3.55
N TRP A 293 11.73 0.73 -4.77
CA TRP A 293 12.76 0.46 -5.79
C TRP A 293 13.49 1.72 -6.26
N TRP A 294 12.87 2.88 -6.19
CA TRP A 294 13.53 4.15 -6.47
C TRP A 294 14.46 4.61 -5.35
N LEU A 295 14.12 4.29 -4.09
CA LEU A 295 14.73 4.91 -2.93
C LEU A 295 15.64 3.98 -2.12
N ALA A 296 15.49 2.65 -2.25
CA ALA A 296 16.31 1.62 -1.60
C ALA A 296 17.45 1.16 -2.53
#